data_5c9c89f6e45129b8a8a498f9480a3f14
#
_entry.id   5c9c89f6e45129b8a8a498f9480a3f14
#
_cell.length_a   1.000
_cell.length_b   1.000
_cell.length_c   1.000
_cell.angle_alpha   90.00
_cell.angle_beta   90.00
_cell.angle_gamma   90.00
#
_symmetry.space_group_name_H-M   'P 1'
#
loop_
_entity.id
_entity.type
_entity.pdbx_description
1 polymer ?
#
loop_
_entity_poly.entity_id
_entity_poly.type
_entity_poly.pdbx_seq_one_letter_code
_entity_poly.pdbx_strand_id
1 'polypeptide(L)'
;GIDIGSISISIAELDLEKTVLKTAYSFHNGDIKGRLQGLLKQFNRHEVCKIAISSSTPAIINHATSFDSRICYITAARHLNEKVGSLLIVGGEKFGVVLFDQNGEYLNYRSNSCCAAGTGSFLDQQAKRLNLCGIEEFSEVAYRNSGAIPKIASRCAVFAKTDLIH
;
A
#
# COMPACT_ATOMS: atom_id res chain seq x y z
N GLY A 1 0.88 -14.48 -5.71
CA GLY A 1 0.14 -13.20 -5.80
C GLY A 1 1.06 -12.09 -6.28
N ILE A 2 0.55 -11.24 -7.17
CA ILE A 2 1.30 -10.08 -7.66
C ILE A 2 0.40 -8.83 -7.54
N ASP A 3 0.93 -7.78 -6.94
CA ASP A 3 0.32 -6.45 -6.88
C ASP A 3 1.28 -5.42 -7.49
N ILE A 4 0.80 -4.71 -8.53
CA ILE A 4 1.52 -3.62 -9.16
C ILE A 4 0.71 -2.34 -8.92
N GLY A 5 1.20 -1.55 -7.98
CA GLY A 5 0.64 -0.24 -7.66
C GLY A 5 1.22 0.87 -8.53
N SER A 6 0.91 2.12 -8.20
CA SER A 6 1.43 3.31 -8.91
C SER A 6 2.94 3.52 -8.72
N ILE A 7 3.55 2.95 -7.68
CA ILE A 7 4.94 3.20 -7.30
C ILE A 7 5.75 1.92 -7.20
N SER A 8 5.16 0.81 -6.77
CA SER A 8 5.86 -0.41 -6.39
C SER A 8 5.21 -1.67 -6.94
N ILE A 9 6.00 -2.74 -6.92
CA ILE A 9 5.61 -4.11 -7.23
C ILE A 9 5.82 -4.94 -5.98
N SER A 10 4.79 -5.70 -5.59
CA SER A 10 4.84 -6.68 -4.51
C SER A 10 4.52 -8.07 -5.06
N ILE A 11 5.26 -9.07 -4.65
CA ILE A 11 5.03 -10.47 -5.02
C ILE A 11 5.04 -11.30 -3.74
N ALA A 12 4.09 -12.22 -3.63
CA ALA A 12 4.06 -13.22 -2.56
C ALA A 12 3.79 -14.60 -3.14
N GLU A 13 4.60 -15.57 -2.74
CA GLU A 13 4.43 -16.99 -3.02
C GLU A 13 3.84 -17.67 -1.80
N LEU A 14 2.80 -18.46 -2.00
CA LEU A 14 2.12 -19.21 -0.95
C LEU A 14 2.06 -20.69 -1.35
N ASP A 15 2.11 -21.58 -0.36
CA ASP A 15 1.77 -22.99 -0.55
C ASP A 15 0.24 -23.21 -0.61
N LEU A 16 -0.16 -24.47 -0.71
CA LEU A 16 -1.57 -24.85 -0.76
C LEU A 16 -2.29 -24.64 0.58
N GLU A 17 -1.57 -24.62 1.67
CA GLU A 17 -2.02 -24.33 3.03
C GLU A 17 -2.09 -22.83 3.32
N LYS A 18 -1.76 -21.98 2.33
CA LYS A 18 -1.73 -20.51 2.39
C LYS A 18 -0.63 -19.93 3.27
N THR A 19 0.42 -20.70 3.56
CA THR A 19 1.61 -20.21 4.23
C THR A 19 2.43 -19.37 3.25
N VAL A 20 2.89 -18.21 3.68
CA VAL A 20 3.75 -17.35 2.86
C VAL A 20 5.16 -17.96 2.83
N LEU A 21 5.57 -18.47 1.67
CA LEU A 21 6.89 -19.07 1.46
C LEU A 21 7.95 -18.02 1.14
N LYS A 22 7.57 -17.05 0.32
CA LYS A 22 8.51 -16.03 -0.14
C LYS A 22 7.80 -14.74 -0.53
N THR A 23 8.45 -13.61 -0.27
CA THR A 23 7.99 -12.29 -0.72
C THR A 23 9.10 -11.56 -1.46
N ALA A 24 8.71 -10.66 -2.37
CA ALA A 24 9.61 -9.72 -3.01
C ALA A 24 8.91 -8.37 -3.21
N TYR A 25 9.66 -7.29 -3.03
CA TYR A 25 9.17 -5.93 -3.14
C TYR A 25 10.21 -5.05 -3.85
N SER A 26 9.76 -4.15 -4.71
CA SER A 26 10.64 -3.15 -5.33
C SER A 26 9.84 -1.94 -5.80
N PHE A 27 10.43 -0.76 -5.69
CA PHE A 27 9.97 0.41 -6.44
C PHE A 27 10.26 0.20 -7.92
N HIS A 28 9.27 0.47 -8.78
CA HIS A 28 9.46 0.30 -10.23
C HIS A 28 10.02 1.56 -10.91
N ASN A 29 9.88 2.74 -10.32
CA ASN A 29 10.38 4.02 -10.86
C ASN A 29 10.02 4.24 -12.34
N GLY A 30 8.83 3.79 -12.76
CA GLY A 30 8.36 3.82 -14.14
C GLY A 30 8.73 2.60 -14.99
N ASP A 31 9.79 1.85 -14.67
CA ASP A 31 10.17 0.61 -15.37
C ASP A 31 9.49 -0.62 -14.76
N ILE A 32 8.17 -0.72 -14.93
CA ILE A 32 7.39 -1.84 -14.42
C ILE A 32 7.86 -3.17 -14.99
N LYS A 33 8.09 -3.23 -16.31
CA LYS A 33 8.42 -4.47 -17.01
C LYS A 33 9.78 -5.04 -16.59
N GLY A 34 10.80 -4.21 -16.58
CA GLY A 34 12.16 -4.63 -16.20
C GLY A 34 12.22 -5.04 -14.73
N ARG A 35 11.58 -4.26 -13.84
CA ARG A 35 11.53 -4.58 -12.41
C ARG A 35 10.77 -5.87 -12.13
N LEU A 36 9.60 -6.06 -12.75
CA LEU A 36 8.84 -7.29 -12.63
C LEU A 36 9.64 -8.51 -13.08
N GLN A 37 10.29 -8.43 -14.22
CA GLN A 37 11.15 -9.52 -14.72
C GLN A 37 12.29 -9.83 -13.75
N GLY A 38 12.92 -8.81 -13.17
CA GLY A 38 13.97 -8.95 -12.17
C GLY A 38 13.48 -9.67 -10.91
N LEU A 39 12.32 -9.25 -10.38
CA LEU A 39 11.73 -9.87 -9.20
C LEU A 39 11.32 -11.33 -9.47
N LEU A 40 10.72 -11.62 -10.61
CA LEU A 40 10.26 -12.97 -10.96
C LEU A 40 11.40 -13.99 -11.10
N LYS A 41 12.64 -13.57 -11.33
CA LYS A 41 13.80 -14.47 -11.33
C LYS A 41 14.10 -15.09 -9.96
N GLN A 42 13.57 -14.51 -8.90
CA GLN A 42 13.74 -15.01 -7.54
C GLN A 42 12.82 -16.19 -7.22
N PHE A 43 11.81 -16.48 -8.04
CA PHE A 43 10.80 -17.50 -7.84
C PHE A 43 10.97 -18.66 -8.80
N ASN A 44 10.68 -19.89 -8.35
CA ASN A 44 10.70 -21.07 -9.21
C ASN A 44 9.40 -21.18 -10.02
N ARG A 45 9.44 -20.75 -11.28
CA ARG A 45 8.26 -20.71 -12.15
C ARG A 45 7.66 -22.09 -12.45
N HIS A 46 8.43 -23.16 -12.33
CA HIS A 46 7.98 -24.52 -12.61
C HIS A 46 7.09 -25.08 -11.48
N GLU A 47 7.14 -24.49 -10.30
CA GLU A 47 6.32 -24.89 -9.14
C GLU A 47 5.05 -24.05 -8.99
N VAL A 48 4.88 -23.00 -9.82
CA VAL A 48 3.72 -22.12 -9.73
C VAL A 48 2.52 -22.73 -10.43
N CYS A 49 1.50 -23.11 -9.68
CA CYS A 49 0.25 -23.68 -10.19
C CYS A 49 -0.73 -22.61 -10.68
N LYS A 50 -0.80 -21.46 -10.00
CA LYS A 50 -1.76 -20.38 -10.29
C LYS A 50 -1.14 -19.04 -10.01
N ILE A 51 -1.58 -18.03 -10.76
CA ILE A 51 -1.18 -16.63 -10.57
C ILE A 51 -2.44 -15.80 -10.27
N ALA A 52 -2.40 -15.06 -9.18
CA ALA A 52 -3.41 -14.08 -8.81
C ALA A 52 -2.82 -12.67 -8.89
N ILE A 53 -3.60 -11.72 -9.39
CA ILE A 53 -3.21 -10.31 -9.46
C ILE A 53 -4.28 -9.43 -8.80
N SER A 54 -3.86 -8.30 -8.25
CA SER A 54 -4.78 -7.26 -7.82
C SER A 54 -5.34 -6.48 -9.02
N SER A 55 -6.51 -5.90 -8.86
CA SER A 55 -7.13 -5.07 -9.91
C SER A 55 -6.36 -3.77 -10.22
N SER A 56 -5.38 -3.39 -9.40
CA SER A 56 -4.44 -2.30 -9.69
C SER A 56 -3.35 -2.70 -10.68
N THR A 57 -3.09 -4.00 -10.83
CA THR A 57 -2.04 -4.53 -11.73
C THR A 57 -2.43 -4.33 -13.18
N PRO A 58 -1.58 -3.68 -14.00
CA PRO A 58 -1.81 -3.56 -15.45
C PRO A 58 -1.97 -4.91 -16.13
N ALA A 59 -2.68 -4.96 -17.27
CA ALA A 59 -2.92 -6.18 -18.03
C ALA A 59 -1.66 -6.65 -18.81
N ILE A 60 -0.58 -6.89 -18.10
CA ILE A 60 0.73 -7.33 -18.65
C ILE A 60 1.09 -8.76 -18.22
N ILE A 61 0.25 -9.41 -17.42
CA ILE A 61 0.48 -10.76 -16.91
C ILE A 61 -0.60 -11.67 -17.49
N ASN A 62 -0.20 -12.56 -18.39
CA ASN A 62 -1.10 -13.53 -19.01
C ASN A 62 -1.46 -14.65 -18.02
N HIS A 63 -2.64 -15.23 -18.21
CA HIS A 63 -3.15 -16.39 -17.42
C HIS A 63 -3.26 -16.14 -15.92
N ALA A 64 -3.33 -14.88 -15.48
CA ALA A 64 -3.54 -14.51 -14.10
C ALA A 64 -5.03 -14.27 -13.82
N THR A 65 -5.49 -14.66 -12.63
CA THR A 65 -6.84 -14.32 -12.15
C THR A 65 -6.76 -12.99 -11.41
N SER A 66 -7.58 -12.02 -11.83
CA SER A 66 -7.64 -10.69 -11.21
C SER A 66 -8.68 -10.64 -10.09
N PHE A 67 -8.31 -10.03 -8.98
CA PHE A 67 -9.17 -9.80 -7.82
C PHE A 67 -9.22 -8.31 -7.48
N ASP A 68 -10.37 -7.86 -6.95
CA ASP A 68 -10.49 -6.49 -6.42
C ASP A 68 -9.44 -6.25 -5.32
N SER A 69 -8.70 -5.14 -5.43
CA SER A 69 -7.60 -4.84 -4.50
C SER A 69 -8.06 -4.75 -3.05
N ARG A 70 -9.29 -4.28 -2.79
CA ARG A 70 -9.84 -4.20 -1.42
C ARG A 70 -10.07 -5.58 -0.84
N ILE A 71 -10.57 -6.51 -1.66
CA ILE A 71 -10.75 -7.92 -1.27
C ILE A 71 -9.39 -8.54 -0.94
N CYS A 72 -8.36 -8.27 -1.76
CA CYS A 72 -7.00 -8.74 -1.48
C CYS A 72 -6.49 -8.23 -0.12
N TYR A 73 -6.63 -6.93 0.17
CA TYR A 73 -6.18 -6.35 1.45
C TYR A 73 -6.96 -6.91 2.65
N ILE A 74 -8.30 -7.03 2.54
CA ILE A 74 -9.14 -7.57 3.61
C ILE A 74 -8.78 -9.03 3.89
N THR A 75 -8.64 -9.83 2.83
CA THR A 75 -8.30 -11.26 2.95
C THR A 75 -6.93 -11.44 3.60
N ALA A 76 -5.92 -10.68 3.17
CA ALA A 76 -4.59 -10.73 3.76
C ALA A 76 -4.59 -10.29 5.24
N ALA A 77 -5.27 -9.19 5.55
CA ALA A 77 -5.35 -8.71 6.93
C ALA A 77 -5.99 -9.74 7.87
N ARG A 78 -7.07 -10.39 7.43
CA ARG A 78 -7.74 -11.45 8.19
C ARG A 78 -6.93 -12.75 8.28
N HIS A 79 -6.09 -13.02 7.29
CA HIS A 79 -5.20 -14.18 7.33
C HIS A 79 -4.05 -14.00 8.33
N LEU A 80 -3.54 -12.78 8.42
CA LEU A 80 -2.40 -12.45 9.28
C LEU A 80 -2.79 -12.08 10.73
N ASN A 81 -4.07 -11.81 10.98
CA ASN A 81 -4.53 -11.35 12.29
C ASN A 81 -5.85 -12.02 12.67
N GLU A 82 -5.98 -12.49 13.90
CA GLU A 82 -7.19 -13.14 14.39
C GLU A 82 -8.40 -12.19 14.43
N LYS A 83 -8.16 -10.91 14.76
CA LYS A 83 -9.20 -9.87 14.83
C LYS A 83 -8.74 -8.59 14.16
N VAL A 84 -9.54 -8.09 13.25
CA VAL A 84 -9.30 -6.83 12.54
C VAL A 84 -10.54 -5.94 12.71
N GLY A 85 -10.42 -4.87 13.49
CA GLY A 85 -11.50 -3.88 13.67
C GLY A 85 -11.51 -2.80 12.59
N SER A 86 -10.34 -2.46 12.05
CA SER A 86 -10.19 -1.55 10.93
C SER A 86 -8.91 -1.84 10.16
N LEU A 87 -8.90 -1.50 8.88
CA LEU A 87 -7.73 -1.64 8.01
C LEU A 87 -7.46 -0.32 7.32
N LEU A 88 -6.33 0.31 7.66
CA LEU A 88 -5.85 1.51 6.99
C LEU A 88 -4.99 1.10 5.80
N ILE A 89 -5.38 1.59 4.62
CA ILE A 89 -4.67 1.35 3.37
C ILE A 89 -3.97 2.64 2.96
N VAL A 90 -2.63 2.62 2.93
CA VAL A 90 -1.82 3.76 2.49
C VAL A 90 -0.97 3.32 1.32
N GLY A 91 -1.39 3.66 0.12
CA GLY A 91 -0.62 3.44 -1.12
C GLY A 91 0.08 4.72 -1.58
N GLY A 92 0.84 4.62 -2.67
CA GLY A 92 1.52 5.77 -3.27
C GLY A 92 0.58 6.91 -3.64
N GLU A 93 -0.59 6.57 -4.20
CA GLU A 93 -1.60 7.54 -4.64
C GLU A 93 -2.99 7.27 -4.06
N LYS A 94 -3.18 6.17 -3.36
CA LYS A 94 -4.44 5.77 -2.75
C LYS A 94 -4.32 5.78 -1.23
N PHE A 95 -5.36 6.28 -0.61
CA PHE A 95 -5.54 6.24 0.83
C PHE A 95 -6.97 5.78 1.12
N GLY A 96 -7.13 4.87 2.05
CA GLY A 96 -8.46 4.39 2.40
C GLY A 96 -8.51 3.69 3.75
N VAL A 97 -9.71 3.55 4.28
CA VAL A 97 -9.99 2.81 5.51
C VAL A 97 -11.16 1.86 5.27
N VAL A 98 -10.95 0.61 5.65
CA VAL A 98 -12.00 -0.40 5.78
C VAL A 98 -12.38 -0.49 7.25
N LEU A 99 -13.67 -0.48 7.53
CA LEU A 99 -14.21 -0.66 8.88
C LEU A 99 -14.93 -2.01 8.95
N PHE A 100 -14.76 -2.68 10.07
CA PHE A 100 -15.44 -3.92 10.39
C PHE A 100 -16.34 -3.71 11.61
N ASP A 101 -17.40 -4.48 11.71
CA ASP A 101 -18.27 -4.49 12.88
C ASP A 101 -17.66 -5.32 14.05
N GLN A 102 -18.40 -5.45 15.14
CA GLN A 102 -17.96 -6.20 16.32
C GLN A 102 -17.76 -7.69 16.06
N ASN A 103 -18.41 -8.23 15.02
CA ASN A 103 -18.29 -9.62 14.59
C ASN A 103 -17.16 -9.83 13.57
N GLY A 104 -16.46 -8.74 13.18
CA GLY A 104 -15.43 -8.77 12.16
C GLY A 104 -15.99 -8.75 10.73
N GLU A 105 -17.29 -8.49 10.53
CA GLU A 105 -17.88 -8.38 9.20
C GLU A 105 -17.62 -7.01 8.59
N TYR A 106 -17.48 -6.98 7.26
CA TYR A 106 -17.28 -5.74 6.52
C TYR A 106 -18.44 -4.78 6.73
N LEU A 107 -18.15 -3.59 7.23
CA LEU A 107 -19.13 -2.54 7.49
C LEU A 107 -19.10 -1.45 6.41
N ASN A 108 -17.94 -0.88 6.14
CA ASN A 108 -17.82 0.25 5.22
C ASN A 108 -16.39 0.42 4.70
N TYR A 109 -16.25 1.10 3.56
CA TYR A 109 -14.99 1.53 2.98
C TYR A 109 -15.06 3.01 2.61
N ARG A 110 -14.07 3.76 3.02
CA ARG A 110 -13.88 5.16 2.64
C ARG A 110 -12.50 5.35 2.02
N SER A 111 -12.41 6.07 0.95
CA SER A 111 -11.15 6.40 0.29
C SER A 111 -11.08 7.87 -0.09
N ASN A 112 -9.88 8.35 -0.34
CA ASN A 112 -9.69 9.62 -1.02
C ASN A 112 -10.23 9.52 -2.45
N SER A 113 -10.92 10.54 -2.91
CA SER A 113 -11.50 10.56 -4.27
C SER A 113 -10.50 11.03 -5.33
N CYS A 114 -9.85 12.17 -5.12
CA CYS A 114 -8.96 12.78 -6.11
C CYS A 114 -7.74 13.50 -5.51
N CYS A 115 -7.64 13.58 -4.18
CA CYS A 115 -6.59 14.35 -3.52
C CYS A 115 -5.49 13.43 -2.98
N ALA A 116 -4.24 13.77 -3.27
CA ALA A 116 -3.08 13.03 -2.80
C ALA A 116 -2.77 13.25 -1.30
N ALA A 117 -3.46 14.17 -0.60
CA ALA A 117 -3.25 14.40 0.82
C ALA A 117 -3.46 13.11 1.63
N GLY A 118 -2.46 12.75 2.44
CA GLY A 118 -2.46 11.51 3.22
C GLY A 118 -2.01 10.26 2.47
N THR A 119 -1.66 10.36 1.19
CA THR A 119 -1.04 9.25 0.44
C THR A 119 0.46 9.18 0.73
N GLY A 120 1.07 7.99 0.50
CA GLY A 120 2.50 7.80 0.70
C GLY A 120 3.35 8.79 -0.09
N SER A 121 3.03 9.03 -1.36
CA SER A 121 3.76 10.01 -2.18
C SER A 121 3.68 11.44 -1.65
N PHE A 122 2.55 11.83 -1.06
CA PHE A 122 2.44 13.14 -0.42
C PHE A 122 3.35 13.23 0.81
N LEU A 123 3.35 12.20 1.66
CA LEU A 123 4.19 12.15 2.86
C LEU A 123 5.68 12.17 2.51
N ASP A 124 6.11 11.41 1.50
CA ASP A 124 7.48 11.43 0.99
C ASP A 124 7.91 12.82 0.50
N GLN A 125 7.01 13.53 -0.18
CA GLN A 125 7.28 14.90 -0.62
C GLN A 125 7.42 15.87 0.57
N GLN A 126 6.60 15.69 1.62
CA GLN A 126 6.71 16.55 2.81
C GLN A 126 7.98 16.24 3.61
N ALA A 127 8.36 14.97 3.76
CA ALA A 127 9.63 14.61 4.38
C ALA A 127 10.82 15.31 3.71
N LYS A 128 10.91 15.22 2.37
CA LYS A 128 11.93 15.91 1.58
C LYS A 128 11.92 17.45 1.77
N ARG A 129 10.72 18.04 1.82
CA ARG A 129 10.55 19.48 1.96
C ARG A 129 10.99 20.00 3.34
N LEU A 130 10.84 19.16 4.36
CA LEU A 130 11.30 19.42 5.72
C LEU A 130 12.79 19.06 5.91
N ASN A 131 13.52 18.72 4.84
CA ASN A 131 14.91 18.27 4.84
C ASN A 131 15.16 17.03 5.70
N LEU A 132 14.17 16.14 5.77
CA LEU A 132 14.30 14.83 6.42
C LEU A 132 14.77 13.77 5.41
N CYS A 133 15.52 12.78 5.89
CA CYS A 133 16.13 11.75 5.05
C CYS A 133 15.11 10.81 4.38
N GLY A 134 13.88 10.76 4.88
CA GLY A 134 12.81 9.94 4.31
C GLY A 134 11.61 9.84 5.24
N ILE A 135 10.71 8.90 4.89
CA ILE A 135 9.46 8.68 5.62
C ILE A 135 9.71 8.11 7.03
N GLU A 136 10.77 7.35 7.21
CA GLU A 136 11.15 6.77 8.51
C GLU A 136 11.47 7.89 9.51
N GLU A 137 12.35 8.83 9.12
CA GLU A 137 12.69 9.96 9.97
C GLU A 137 11.49 10.90 10.19
N PHE A 138 10.68 11.12 9.15
CA PHE A 138 9.44 11.88 9.26
C PHE A 138 8.48 11.27 10.28
N SER A 139 8.32 9.94 10.26
CA SER A 139 7.50 9.18 11.19
C SER A 139 8.05 9.26 12.62
N GLU A 140 9.36 9.15 12.78
CA GLU A 140 10.04 9.20 14.07
C GLU A 140 9.88 10.59 14.72
N VAL A 141 10.08 11.67 13.95
CA VAL A 141 9.87 13.05 14.43
C VAL A 141 8.41 13.27 14.85
N ALA A 142 7.46 12.78 14.05
CA ALA A 142 6.03 12.87 14.39
C ALA A 142 5.68 12.07 15.65
N TYR A 143 6.22 10.86 15.79
CA TYR A 143 5.99 9.99 16.95
C TYR A 143 6.54 10.58 18.26
N ARG A 144 7.69 11.23 18.20
CA ARG A 144 8.34 11.87 19.36
C ARG A 144 7.76 13.23 19.72
N ASN A 145 6.79 13.72 18.96
CA ASN A 145 6.19 15.01 19.26
C ASN A 145 5.44 14.97 20.60
N SER A 146 5.90 15.77 21.55
CA SER A 146 5.26 16.01 22.85
C SER A 146 4.57 17.37 22.93
N GLY A 147 4.65 18.17 21.87
CA GLY A 147 4.05 19.50 21.78
C GLY A 147 2.62 19.49 21.23
N ALA A 148 2.12 20.66 20.93
CA ALA A 148 0.82 20.82 20.31
C ALA A 148 0.80 20.19 18.89
N ILE A 149 -0.34 19.62 18.52
CA ILE A 149 -0.59 19.16 17.17
C ILE A 149 -1.19 20.33 16.37
N PRO A 150 -0.46 20.91 15.41
CA PRO A 150 -0.97 22.01 14.62
C PRO A 150 -2.15 21.56 13.73
N LYS A 151 -3.11 22.44 13.54
CA LYS A 151 -4.19 22.21 12.59
C LYS A 151 -3.71 22.54 11.19
N ILE A 152 -3.68 21.56 10.32
CA ILE A 152 -3.40 21.73 8.90
C ILE A 152 -4.66 21.45 8.06
N ALA A 153 -4.70 21.97 6.82
CA ALA A 153 -5.80 21.70 5.91
C ALA A 153 -5.93 20.20 5.64
N SER A 154 -7.08 19.63 5.98
CA SER A 154 -7.34 18.19 5.86
C SER A 154 -7.90 17.77 4.49
N ARG A 155 -8.37 18.71 3.67
CA ARG A 155 -9.04 18.43 2.39
C ARG A 155 -8.23 18.79 1.16
N CYS A 156 -7.25 19.68 1.29
CA CYS A 156 -6.48 20.18 0.15
C CYS A 156 -4.98 19.99 0.38
N ALA A 157 -4.35 19.15 -0.43
CA ALA A 157 -2.92 18.90 -0.38
C ALA A 157 -2.07 20.17 -0.58
N VAL A 158 -2.56 21.13 -1.37
CA VAL A 158 -1.85 22.41 -1.60
C VAL A 158 -1.83 23.24 -0.32
N PHE A 159 -2.95 23.40 0.35
CA PHE A 159 -3.02 24.12 1.62
C PHE A 159 -2.28 23.39 2.73
N ALA A 160 -2.48 22.05 2.87
CA ALA A 160 -1.72 21.25 3.82
C ALA A 160 -0.21 21.40 3.64
N LYS A 161 0.25 21.43 2.40
CA LYS A 161 1.65 21.65 2.06
C LYS A 161 2.16 23.04 2.47
N THR A 162 1.32 24.05 2.42
CA THR A 162 1.65 25.42 2.85
C THR A 162 1.66 25.51 4.37
N ASP A 163 0.66 24.94 5.02
CA ASP A 163 0.49 24.97 6.48
C ASP A 163 1.62 24.23 7.24
N LEU A 164 2.29 23.28 6.59
CA LEU A 164 3.43 22.56 7.17
C LEU A 164 4.72 23.42 7.29
N ILE A 165 4.74 24.63 6.71
CA ILE A 165 5.94 25.48 6.67
C ILE A 165 5.73 26.76 7.50
N HIS A 166 4.52 27.10 7.80
CA HIS A 166 4.13 28.25 8.60
C HIS A 166 3.63 27.86 9.98
#